data_547a2c284731d01a27d4b3bd4491328d
#
_entry.id   547a2c284731d01a27d4b3bd4491328d
#
_cell.length_a   1.000
_cell.length_b   1.000
_cell.length_c   1.000
_cell.angle_alpha   90.00
_cell.angle_beta   90.00
_cell.angle_gamma   90.00
#
_symmetry.space_group_name_H-M   'P 1'
#
loop_
_entity.id
_entity.type
_entity.pdbx_description
1 polymer ?
#
loop_
_entity_poly.entity_id
_entity_poly.type
_entity_poly.pdbx_seq_one_letter_code
_entity_poly.pdbx_strand_id
1 'polypeptide(L)'
;MMKVEKFNLITLREEVTLKKIIMLLIVILVLTACAKRVSNDYKFKGESEHWEAEYVYRGTEVWKKDTGDRTYSNEDSYQFLLKYKGSLEELSSIRKLEYAHKTNSSGGETTKEFDGPPEELLFTASGASEGGTKINENEVIQVNVKWGDLEESFELHNKSK
;
A
#
# COMPACT_ATOMS: atom_id res chain seq x y z
N MET A 1 -32.88 56.76 29.35
CA MET A 1 -33.49 55.43 29.08
C MET A 1 -33.30 54.94 27.65
N MET A 2 -33.31 55.77 26.61
CA MET A 2 -33.11 55.44 25.19
C MET A 2 -31.70 54.93 24.75
N LYS A 3 -30.65 55.20 25.51
CA LYS A 3 -29.25 54.86 25.16
C LYS A 3 -28.88 53.40 25.44
N VAL A 4 -29.52 52.78 26.42
CA VAL A 4 -29.25 51.40 26.84
C VAL A 4 -29.92 50.38 25.90
N GLU A 5 -31.12 50.70 25.40
CA GLU A 5 -31.81 49.83 24.45
C GLU A 5 -31.09 49.71 23.08
N LYS A 6 -30.53 50.82 22.57
CA LYS A 6 -29.76 50.82 21.33
C LYS A 6 -28.47 50.00 21.45
N PHE A 7 -27.83 49.99 22.61
CA PHE A 7 -26.62 49.21 22.86
C PHE A 7 -26.91 47.72 22.87
N ASN A 8 -27.99 47.29 23.50
CA ASN A 8 -28.43 45.90 23.51
C ASN A 8 -28.85 45.39 22.13
N LEU A 9 -29.46 46.19 21.30
CA LEU A 9 -29.85 45.84 19.95
C LEU A 9 -28.65 45.66 19.01
N ILE A 10 -27.58 46.43 19.19
CA ILE A 10 -26.35 46.34 18.39
C ILE A 10 -25.59 45.04 18.74
N THR A 11 -25.42 44.73 20.05
CA THR A 11 -24.75 43.50 20.51
C THR A 11 -25.51 42.22 20.07
N LEU A 12 -26.83 42.22 20.15
CA LEU A 12 -27.65 41.10 19.67
C LEU A 12 -27.53 40.89 18.16
N ARG A 13 -27.41 41.97 17.38
CA ARG A 13 -27.25 41.92 15.93
C ARG A 13 -25.88 41.41 15.52
N GLU A 14 -24.83 41.75 16.25
CA GLU A 14 -23.46 41.25 16.05
C GLU A 14 -23.35 39.76 16.39
N GLU A 15 -23.97 39.29 17.48
CA GLU A 15 -23.99 37.87 17.82
C GLU A 15 -24.70 37.00 16.78
N VAL A 16 -25.83 37.48 16.23
CA VAL A 16 -26.59 36.77 15.20
C VAL A 16 -25.79 36.72 13.88
N THR A 17 -25.09 37.79 13.52
CA THR A 17 -24.23 37.80 12.33
C THR A 17 -23.01 36.88 12.48
N LEU A 18 -22.39 36.87 13.64
CA LEU A 18 -21.26 35.99 13.92
C LEU A 18 -21.67 34.51 13.86
N LYS A 19 -22.81 34.14 14.45
CA LYS A 19 -23.37 32.78 14.37
C LYS A 19 -23.66 32.35 12.94
N LYS A 20 -24.20 33.25 12.09
CA LYS A 20 -24.44 32.97 10.67
C LYS A 20 -23.12 32.78 9.88
N ILE A 21 -22.09 33.59 10.18
CA ILE A 21 -20.77 33.46 9.54
C ILE A 21 -20.12 32.13 9.95
N ILE A 22 -20.18 31.74 11.22
CA ILE A 22 -19.66 30.47 11.69
C ILE A 22 -20.39 29.30 11.04
N MET A 23 -21.71 29.37 10.96
CA MET A 23 -22.52 28.35 10.29
C MET A 23 -22.20 28.22 8.80
N LEU A 24 -22.00 29.35 8.11
CA LEU A 24 -21.58 29.38 6.71
C LEU A 24 -20.18 28.77 6.51
N LEU A 25 -19.23 29.07 7.40
CA LEU A 25 -17.88 28.48 7.39
C LEU A 25 -17.92 26.96 7.60
N ILE A 26 -18.75 26.46 8.52
CA ILE A 26 -18.93 25.05 8.76
C ILE A 26 -19.51 24.35 7.50
N VAL A 27 -20.51 24.97 6.84
CA VAL A 27 -21.10 24.44 5.60
C VAL A 27 -20.06 24.38 4.47
N ILE A 28 -19.20 25.40 4.34
CA ILE A 28 -18.11 25.42 3.34
C ILE A 28 -17.09 24.33 3.63
N LEU A 29 -16.73 24.09 4.89
CA LEU A 29 -15.80 23.02 5.31
C LEU A 29 -16.33 21.61 4.99
N VAL A 30 -17.63 21.39 5.08
CA VAL A 30 -18.26 20.09 4.75
C VAL A 30 -18.33 19.85 3.24
N LEU A 31 -18.37 20.90 2.41
CA LEU A 31 -18.48 20.78 0.96
C LEU A 31 -17.16 20.48 0.23
N THR A 32 -16.00 20.59 0.90
CA THR A 32 -14.68 20.41 0.28
C THR A 32 -14.16 18.96 0.26
N ALA A 33 -14.91 17.98 0.75
CA ALA A 33 -14.41 16.61 0.97
C ALA A 33 -14.95 15.58 -0.04
N CYS A 34 -15.03 15.89 -1.33
CA CYS A 34 -15.39 14.89 -2.36
C CYS A 34 -14.16 14.35 -3.10
N ALA A 35 -13.28 13.61 -2.40
CA ALA A 35 -12.32 12.72 -3.04
C ALA A 35 -12.84 11.28 -2.98
N LYS A 36 -12.99 10.62 -4.13
CA LYS A 36 -13.27 9.19 -4.18
C LYS A 36 -11.96 8.45 -4.03
N ARG A 37 -11.82 7.68 -2.93
CA ARG A 37 -10.72 6.74 -2.73
C ARG A 37 -11.20 5.33 -3.04
N VAL A 38 -10.38 4.58 -3.75
CA VAL A 38 -10.57 3.15 -4.02
C VAL A 38 -9.32 2.43 -3.53
N SER A 39 -9.51 1.47 -2.63
CA SER A 39 -8.44 0.58 -2.13
C SER A 39 -8.51 -0.74 -2.86
N ASN A 40 -7.36 -1.24 -3.29
CA ASN A 40 -7.19 -2.53 -3.96
C ASN A 40 -6.11 -3.31 -3.21
N ASP A 41 -6.54 -4.25 -2.39
CA ASP A 41 -5.65 -5.08 -1.58
C ASP A 41 -5.72 -6.53 -2.07
N TYR A 42 -4.57 -7.07 -2.47
CA TYR A 42 -4.49 -8.43 -3.00
C TYR A 42 -3.40 -9.22 -2.27
N LYS A 43 -3.64 -10.51 -2.12
CA LYS A 43 -2.71 -11.47 -1.55
C LYS A 43 -2.51 -12.61 -2.52
N PHE A 44 -1.31 -12.73 -3.06
CA PHE A 44 -0.91 -13.80 -3.97
C PHE A 44 -0.06 -14.82 -3.20
N LYS A 45 -0.29 -16.09 -3.46
CA LYS A 45 0.46 -17.20 -2.83
C LYS A 45 0.79 -18.28 -3.84
N GLY A 46 1.91 -18.92 -3.61
CA GLY A 46 2.37 -20.08 -4.37
C GLY A 46 3.54 -20.76 -3.69
N GLU A 47 3.88 -21.91 -4.20
CA GLU A 47 4.96 -22.73 -3.67
C GLU A 47 5.62 -23.59 -4.74
N SER A 48 6.84 -24.00 -4.49
CA SER A 48 7.59 -25.03 -5.20
C SER A 48 7.93 -26.18 -4.25
N GLU A 49 8.88 -27.02 -4.59
CA GLU A 49 9.29 -28.14 -3.76
C GLU A 49 9.85 -27.68 -2.41
N HIS A 50 10.77 -26.69 -2.44
CA HIS A 50 11.50 -26.24 -1.24
C HIS A 50 11.04 -24.89 -0.71
N TRP A 51 10.31 -24.08 -1.49
CA TRP A 51 9.94 -22.72 -1.15
C TRP A 51 8.45 -22.46 -1.20
N GLU A 52 7.97 -21.63 -0.30
CA GLU A 52 6.65 -21.00 -0.37
C GLU A 52 6.81 -19.48 -0.35
N ALA A 53 5.93 -18.77 -1.05
CA ALA A 53 5.96 -17.32 -1.05
C ALA A 53 4.57 -16.69 -1.00
N GLU A 54 4.54 -15.49 -0.41
CA GLU A 54 3.39 -14.62 -0.35
C GLU A 54 3.78 -13.23 -0.84
N TYR A 55 2.94 -12.64 -1.70
CA TYR A 55 3.06 -11.26 -2.14
C TYR A 55 1.79 -10.51 -1.74
N VAL A 56 1.93 -9.54 -0.84
CA VAL A 56 0.84 -8.70 -0.37
C VAL A 56 0.95 -7.34 -1.06
N TYR A 57 -0.04 -7.03 -1.87
CA TYR A 57 -0.17 -5.74 -2.56
C TYR A 57 -1.22 -4.89 -1.88
N ARG A 58 -0.93 -3.60 -1.72
CA ARG A 58 -1.87 -2.58 -1.27
C ARG A 58 -1.79 -1.40 -2.20
N GLY A 59 -2.91 -1.09 -2.85
CA GLY A 59 -3.03 0.04 -3.76
C GLY A 59 -4.12 1.00 -3.33
N THR A 60 -3.89 2.30 -3.45
CA THR A 60 -4.88 3.35 -3.21
C THR A 60 -4.96 4.25 -4.42
N GLU A 61 -6.17 4.43 -4.95
CA GLU A 61 -6.47 5.36 -6.02
C GLU A 61 -7.25 6.55 -5.46
N VAL A 62 -6.85 7.73 -5.85
CA VAL A 62 -7.53 8.98 -5.46
C VAL A 62 -7.96 9.74 -6.71
N TRP A 63 -9.27 9.92 -6.83
CA TRP A 63 -9.87 10.74 -7.85
C TRP A 63 -10.36 12.04 -7.21
N LYS A 64 -9.78 13.17 -7.59
CA LYS A 64 -10.23 14.49 -7.16
C LYS A 64 -10.92 15.16 -8.33
N LYS A 65 -12.04 15.84 -8.04
CA LYS A 65 -12.72 16.72 -8.98
C LYS A 65 -12.58 18.14 -8.44
N ASP A 66 -11.79 18.95 -9.12
CA ASP A 66 -11.62 20.36 -8.79
C ASP A 66 -12.09 21.18 -9.99
N THR A 67 -12.88 22.22 -9.77
CA THR A 67 -13.38 23.27 -10.70
C THR A 67 -13.34 22.96 -12.21
N GLY A 68 -13.75 21.73 -12.61
CA GLY A 68 -13.84 21.29 -14.01
C GLY A 68 -12.85 20.21 -14.40
N ASP A 69 -11.72 20.10 -13.75
CA ASP A 69 -10.71 19.09 -14.03
C ASP A 69 -10.81 17.88 -13.08
N ARG A 70 -10.53 16.70 -13.63
CA ARG A 70 -10.38 15.47 -12.83
C ARG A 70 -8.90 15.14 -12.71
N THR A 71 -8.39 15.10 -11.50
CA THR A 71 -7.04 14.61 -11.24
C THR A 71 -7.09 13.19 -10.69
N TYR A 72 -6.18 12.36 -11.16
CA TYR A 72 -5.97 10.99 -10.72
C TYR A 72 -4.58 10.86 -10.12
N SER A 73 -4.48 10.21 -8.98
CA SER A 73 -3.22 9.75 -8.41
C SER A 73 -3.40 8.36 -7.83
N ASN A 74 -2.36 7.56 -7.88
CA ASN A 74 -2.30 6.27 -7.22
C ASN A 74 -1.00 6.15 -6.43
N GLU A 75 -1.11 5.43 -5.33
CA GLU A 75 -0.01 5.03 -4.48
C GLU A 75 -0.14 3.53 -4.27
N ASP A 76 0.95 2.81 -4.36
CA ASP A 76 0.97 1.38 -4.08
C ASP A 76 2.18 0.98 -3.25
N SER A 77 2.04 -0.16 -2.59
CA SER A 77 3.11 -0.80 -1.83
C SER A 77 2.95 -2.30 -1.90
N TYR A 78 4.07 -3.00 -1.77
CA TYR A 78 4.06 -4.44 -1.64
C TYR A 78 4.97 -4.91 -0.53
N GLN A 79 4.65 -6.11 -0.02
CA GLN A 79 5.50 -6.91 0.82
C GLN A 79 5.59 -8.31 0.21
N PHE A 80 6.81 -8.76 -0.06
CA PHE A 80 7.12 -10.10 -0.53
C PHE A 80 7.74 -10.89 0.63
N LEU A 81 7.20 -12.07 0.90
CA LEU A 81 7.68 -13.00 1.90
C LEU A 81 8.05 -14.30 1.19
N LEU A 82 9.26 -14.77 1.40
CA LEU A 82 9.77 -16.04 0.89
C LEU A 82 10.18 -16.90 2.07
N LYS A 83 9.63 -18.10 2.17
CA LYS A 83 9.93 -19.02 3.26
C LYS A 83 10.45 -20.37 2.74
N TYR A 84 11.54 -20.82 3.30
CA TYR A 84 12.03 -22.17 3.09
C TYR A 84 11.16 -23.19 3.84
N LYS A 85 10.78 -24.28 3.16
CA LYS A 85 9.87 -25.31 3.73
C LYS A 85 10.60 -26.36 4.55
N GLY A 86 11.92 -26.45 4.41
CA GLY A 86 12.78 -27.38 5.14
C GLY A 86 13.30 -26.80 6.46
N SER A 87 14.44 -27.32 6.92
CA SER A 87 15.08 -26.92 8.17
C SER A 87 16.24 -25.95 7.96
N LEU A 88 16.65 -25.25 9.02
CA LEU A 88 17.86 -24.41 9.01
C LEU A 88 19.13 -25.24 8.74
N GLU A 89 19.13 -26.50 9.15
CA GLU A 89 20.26 -27.41 8.95
C GLU A 89 20.51 -27.66 7.45
N GLU A 90 19.45 -27.83 6.67
CA GLU A 90 19.54 -27.99 5.20
C GLU A 90 20.11 -26.74 4.51
N LEU A 91 19.85 -25.55 5.04
CA LEU A 91 20.42 -24.29 4.55
C LEU A 91 21.82 -23.99 5.10
N SER A 92 22.36 -24.79 6.01
CA SER A 92 23.59 -24.45 6.74
C SER A 92 24.82 -24.27 5.87
N SER A 93 24.86 -24.88 4.70
CA SER A 93 25.98 -24.80 3.75
C SER A 93 25.87 -23.64 2.76
N ILE A 94 24.71 -22.97 2.64
CA ILE A 94 24.56 -21.89 1.68
C ILE A 94 25.30 -20.63 2.14
N ARG A 95 25.87 -19.92 1.19
CA ARG A 95 26.55 -18.64 1.42
C ARG A 95 25.87 -17.50 0.66
N LYS A 96 24.97 -17.84 -0.25
CA LYS A 96 24.25 -16.88 -1.06
C LYS A 96 22.83 -17.39 -1.34
N LEU A 97 21.86 -16.50 -1.19
CA LEU A 97 20.48 -16.67 -1.59
C LEU A 97 20.08 -15.51 -2.50
N GLU A 98 19.64 -15.82 -3.70
CA GLU A 98 19.09 -14.85 -4.64
C GLU A 98 17.61 -15.17 -4.87
N TYR A 99 16.77 -14.19 -4.77
CA TYR A 99 15.36 -14.35 -5.09
C TYR A 99 14.80 -13.14 -5.81
N ALA A 100 13.95 -13.42 -6.77
CA ALA A 100 13.30 -12.40 -7.58
C ALA A 100 11.80 -12.66 -7.64
N HIS A 101 11.04 -11.59 -7.78
CA HIS A 101 9.64 -11.64 -8.14
C HIS A 101 9.37 -10.73 -9.33
N LYS A 102 8.46 -11.13 -10.20
CA LYS A 102 8.12 -10.38 -11.41
C LYS A 102 6.62 -10.40 -11.64
N THR A 103 6.06 -9.20 -11.81
CA THR A 103 4.71 -8.93 -12.28
C THR A 103 4.74 -8.56 -13.76
N ASN A 104 3.58 -8.29 -14.37
CA ASN A 104 3.53 -7.80 -15.76
C ASN A 104 4.16 -6.42 -15.94
N SER A 105 4.23 -5.61 -14.89
CA SER A 105 4.64 -4.20 -14.96
C SER A 105 5.86 -3.85 -14.12
N SER A 106 6.24 -4.71 -13.18
CA SER A 106 7.32 -4.43 -12.24
C SER A 106 7.98 -5.73 -11.76
N GLY A 107 9.07 -5.60 -11.03
CA GLY A 107 9.74 -6.72 -10.39
C GLY A 107 10.76 -6.23 -9.38
N GLY A 108 11.25 -7.16 -8.58
CA GLY A 108 12.32 -6.93 -7.63
C GLY A 108 13.23 -8.15 -7.55
N GLU A 109 14.50 -7.89 -7.30
CA GLU A 109 15.52 -8.90 -7.08
C GLU A 109 16.25 -8.56 -5.79
N THR A 110 16.56 -9.58 -5.03
CA THR A 110 17.28 -9.46 -3.76
C THR A 110 18.35 -10.54 -3.69
N THR A 111 19.55 -10.12 -3.34
CA THR A 111 20.67 -11.01 -3.03
C THR A 111 21.00 -10.89 -1.54
N LYS A 112 21.08 -12.02 -0.86
CA LYS A 112 21.58 -12.13 0.52
C LYS A 112 22.85 -12.97 0.53
N GLU A 113 23.89 -12.43 1.12
CA GLU A 113 25.15 -13.12 1.38
C GLU A 113 25.26 -13.42 2.87
N PHE A 114 25.80 -14.59 3.22
CA PHE A 114 25.87 -15.07 4.58
C PHE A 114 27.34 -15.38 4.93
N ASP A 115 27.86 -14.77 5.99
CA ASP A 115 29.18 -15.07 6.54
C ASP A 115 29.19 -16.43 7.25
N GLY A 116 28.04 -16.90 7.73
CA GLY A 116 27.80 -18.18 8.38
C GLY A 116 26.53 -18.87 7.88
N PRO A 117 26.05 -19.92 8.53
CA PRO A 117 24.72 -20.48 8.25
C PRO A 117 23.62 -19.44 8.41
N PRO A 118 22.58 -19.44 7.54
CA PRO A 118 21.39 -18.64 7.78
C PRO A 118 20.75 -18.93 9.14
N GLU A 119 20.28 -17.89 9.81
CA GLU A 119 19.61 -17.98 11.11
C GLU A 119 18.09 -17.95 11.00
N GLU A 120 17.57 -17.72 9.81
CA GLU A 120 16.13 -17.59 9.55
C GLU A 120 15.69 -18.36 8.30
N LEU A 121 14.45 -18.83 8.30
CA LEU A 121 13.81 -19.50 7.15
C LEU A 121 12.92 -18.54 6.35
N LEU A 122 12.67 -17.33 6.87
CA LEU A 122 11.78 -16.34 6.27
C LEU A 122 12.60 -15.13 5.79
N PHE A 123 12.51 -14.86 4.51
CA PHE A 123 13.16 -13.73 3.84
C PHE A 123 12.12 -12.76 3.32
N THR A 124 12.38 -11.46 3.42
CA THR A 124 11.41 -10.44 3.04
C THR A 124 12.00 -9.40 2.12
N ALA A 125 11.16 -8.87 1.22
CA ALA A 125 11.43 -7.67 0.45
C ALA A 125 10.16 -6.81 0.43
N SER A 126 10.31 -5.50 0.26
CA SER A 126 9.17 -4.58 0.16
C SER A 126 9.51 -3.40 -0.73
N GLY A 127 8.48 -2.76 -1.25
CA GLY A 127 8.63 -1.54 -2.03
C GLY A 127 7.33 -0.74 -2.04
N ALA A 128 7.45 0.51 -2.49
CA ALA A 128 6.32 1.40 -2.70
C ALA A 128 6.54 2.25 -3.94
N SER A 129 5.48 2.66 -4.60
CA SER A 129 5.54 3.57 -5.74
C SER A 129 4.35 4.53 -5.77
N GLU A 130 4.53 5.64 -6.48
CA GLU A 130 3.50 6.62 -6.79
C GLU A 130 3.39 6.75 -8.31
N GLY A 131 2.17 6.78 -8.85
CA GLY A 131 1.92 6.92 -10.28
C GLY A 131 2.26 5.69 -11.12
N GLY A 132 2.59 4.55 -10.48
CA GLY A 132 2.95 3.30 -11.15
C GLY A 132 1.76 2.56 -11.75
N THR A 133 2.06 1.47 -12.48
CA THR A 133 1.04 0.55 -12.99
C THR A 133 0.54 -0.34 -11.87
N LYS A 134 -0.78 -0.39 -11.70
CA LYS A 134 -1.42 -1.21 -10.67
C LYS A 134 -1.31 -2.70 -10.97
N ILE A 135 -1.22 -3.49 -9.93
CA ILE A 135 -1.46 -4.92 -9.98
C ILE A 135 -2.98 -5.16 -9.95
N ASN A 136 -3.45 -6.10 -10.74
CA ASN A 136 -4.86 -6.50 -10.76
C ASN A 136 -5.07 -7.86 -10.06
N GLU A 137 -6.32 -8.17 -9.74
CA GLU A 137 -6.66 -9.39 -9.01
C GLU A 137 -6.33 -10.70 -9.74
N ASN A 138 -6.23 -10.66 -11.06
CA ASN A 138 -5.93 -11.83 -11.91
C ASN A 138 -4.45 -11.90 -12.32
N GLU A 139 -3.62 -11.04 -11.74
CA GLU A 139 -2.17 -11.06 -11.97
C GLU A 139 -1.58 -12.41 -11.56
N VAL A 140 -0.59 -12.86 -12.30
CA VAL A 140 0.26 -13.99 -11.94
C VAL A 140 1.65 -13.45 -11.69
N ILE A 141 2.20 -13.72 -10.51
CA ILE A 141 3.51 -13.24 -10.11
C ILE A 141 4.49 -14.38 -10.23
N GLN A 142 5.51 -14.22 -11.07
CA GLN A 142 6.59 -15.20 -11.25
C GLN A 142 7.60 -15.03 -10.11
N VAL A 143 8.01 -16.12 -9.50
CA VAL A 143 9.06 -16.15 -8.49
C VAL A 143 10.18 -17.05 -8.97
N ASN A 144 11.43 -16.59 -8.79
CA ASN A 144 12.63 -17.37 -9.01
C ASN A 144 13.49 -17.31 -7.75
N VAL A 145 14.01 -18.43 -7.34
CA VAL A 145 14.88 -18.56 -6.15
C VAL A 145 16.10 -19.41 -6.50
N LYS A 146 17.30 -18.89 -6.16
CA LYS A 146 18.58 -19.58 -6.33
C LYS A 146 19.30 -19.65 -4.97
N TRP A 147 19.73 -20.84 -4.61
CA TRP A 147 20.49 -21.07 -3.40
C TRP A 147 21.52 -22.20 -3.60
N GLY A 148 22.78 -21.93 -3.31
CA GLY A 148 23.85 -22.85 -3.68
C GLY A 148 23.86 -23.11 -5.18
N ASP A 149 23.79 -24.37 -5.60
CA ASP A 149 23.73 -24.80 -7.01
C ASP A 149 22.29 -25.10 -7.46
N LEU A 150 21.30 -24.83 -6.62
CA LEU A 150 19.87 -25.10 -6.87
C LEU A 150 19.13 -23.85 -7.34
N GLU A 151 18.12 -24.08 -8.17
CA GLU A 151 17.23 -23.04 -8.65
C GLU A 151 15.80 -23.58 -8.79
N GLU A 152 14.82 -22.83 -8.31
CA GLU A 152 13.39 -23.10 -8.48
C GLU A 152 12.63 -21.88 -9.00
N SER A 153 11.62 -22.13 -9.82
CA SER A 153 10.69 -21.11 -10.28
C SER A 153 9.26 -21.58 -10.06
N PHE A 154 8.39 -20.68 -9.62
CA PHE A 154 6.98 -20.95 -9.40
C PHE A 154 6.12 -19.69 -9.53
N GLU A 155 4.82 -19.89 -9.52
CA GLU A 155 3.85 -18.82 -9.72
C GLU A 155 3.04 -18.56 -8.45
N LEU A 156 2.78 -17.26 -8.19
CA LEU A 156 1.84 -16.86 -7.16
C LEU A 156 0.53 -16.45 -7.80
N HIS A 157 -0.57 -16.97 -7.26
CA HIS A 157 -1.93 -16.68 -7.66
C HIS A 157 -2.70 -16.02 -6.52
N ASN A 158 -3.66 -15.16 -6.87
CA ASN A 158 -4.49 -14.46 -5.90
C ASN A 158 -5.32 -15.44 -5.05
N LYS A 159 -5.22 -15.27 -3.74
CA LYS A 159 -5.97 -16.02 -2.71
C LYS A 159 -6.84 -15.12 -1.83
N SER A 160 -7.14 -13.90 -2.28
CA SER A 160 -7.94 -12.91 -1.54
C SER A 160 -9.46 -13.19 -1.55
N LYS A 161 -9.88 -14.38 -1.97
CA LYS A 161 -11.31 -14.78 -1.99
C LYS A 161 -11.67 -15.58 -0.77
#